data_fd694e6d741a2e6be07b23e8d11fef30
#
_entry.id   fd694e6d741a2e6be07b23e8d11fef30
#
_cell.length_a   1.000
_cell.length_b   1.000
_cell.length_c   1.000
_cell.angle_alpha   90.00
_cell.angle_beta   90.00
_cell.angle_gamma   90.00
#
_symmetry.space_group_name_H-M   'P 1'
#
loop_
_entity.id
_entity.type
_entity.pdbx_description
1 polymer ?
#
loop_
_entity_poly.entity_id
_entity_poly.type
_entity_poly.pdbx_seq_one_letter_code
_entity_poly.pdbx_strand_id
1 'polypeptide(L)'
;RQRQMCIRDSTCPNCGAEIVTDATTAATYCFYCHNPVVLSGRLSGEYMPDFVLPFKISKEQAIEKFLSFARKKRFIPKDFFEKNQVQKMTGVYFPYWIYGGDFETDYMARGRKVRVWQTGDVEYKETSIYDVRREGEVRVDGLSRNALNKADRDLIECVQPYRLEEMQPFSMGYLSGFQAEKRDIEQAQIAPELKKELETMARGAMRNEANEYLSLEQEKMKLSPKREDWRYVLFPVWTLTYPGKDGKVYYYAMNGQTGTINGDFPFERKKALLTSVVSALFVLIFMLVGGYFS
;
A
#
# COMPACT_ATOMS: atom_id res chain seq x y z
N ARG A 1 11.96 -5.13 23.66
CA ARG A 1 12.82 -5.16 22.44
C ARG A 1 13.52 -6.50 22.40
N GLN A 2 12.92 -7.51 21.74
CA GLN A 2 13.64 -8.73 21.39
C GLN A 2 14.68 -8.38 20.32
N ARG A 3 15.96 -8.61 20.63
CA ARG A 3 17.01 -8.58 19.62
C ARG A 3 16.70 -9.67 18.59
N GLN A 4 16.36 -9.29 17.37
CA GLN A 4 16.37 -10.22 16.26
C GLN A 4 17.78 -10.79 16.15
N MET A 5 17.87 -12.10 16.31
CA MET A 5 19.14 -12.82 16.25
C MET A 5 19.60 -12.79 14.79
N CYS A 6 20.71 -12.09 14.51
CA CYS A 6 21.38 -12.20 13.22
C CYS A 6 21.86 -13.64 13.05
N ILE A 7 21.41 -14.29 11.99
CA ILE A 7 21.77 -15.67 11.69
C ILE A 7 22.87 -15.62 10.62
N ARG A 8 24.01 -16.25 10.92
CA ARG A 8 25.14 -16.43 9.99
C ARG A 8 24.85 -17.64 9.14
N ASP A 9 24.26 -17.43 7.96
CA ASP A 9 23.71 -18.56 7.21
C ASP A 9 24.38 -18.85 5.87
N SER A 10 25.19 -17.93 5.35
CA SER A 10 25.62 -18.06 3.96
C SER A 10 26.96 -17.37 3.69
N THR A 11 27.68 -17.90 2.72
CA THR A 11 28.87 -17.28 2.16
C THR A 11 28.56 -16.68 0.80
N CYS A 12 29.19 -15.54 0.49
CA CYS A 12 29.06 -14.93 -0.82
C CYS A 12 29.70 -15.83 -1.90
N PRO A 13 28.94 -16.23 -2.94
CA PRO A 13 29.48 -17.13 -3.98
C PRO A 13 30.59 -16.45 -4.81
N ASN A 14 30.70 -15.13 -4.79
CA ASN A 14 31.69 -14.38 -5.56
C ASN A 14 32.99 -14.14 -4.81
N CYS A 15 32.95 -13.75 -3.53
CA CYS A 15 34.15 -13.37 -2.77
C CYS A 15 34.41 -14.22 -1.52
N GLY A 16 33.53 -15.19 -1.22
CA GLY A 16 33.66 -16.08 -0.06
C GLY A 16 33.38 -15.42 1.30
N ALA A 17 33.02 -14.13 1.33
CA ALA A 17 32.76 -13.44 2.60
C ALA A 17 31.48 -13.99 3.26
N GLU A 18 31.50 -14.03 4.60
CA GLU A 18 30.34 -14.41 5.40
C GLU A 18 29.24 -13.33 5.33
N ILE A 19 27.99 -13.75 5.09
CA ILE A 19 26.82 -12.89 5.00
C ILE A 19 26.02 -13.02 6.28
N VAL A 20 25.87 -11.91 6.99
CA VAL A 20 25.08 -11.79 8.21
C VAL A 20 23.87 -10.92 7.90
N THR A 21 22.68 -11.47 8.02
CA THR A 21 21.41 -10.79 7.72
C THR A 21 20.34 -11.13 8.74
N ASP A 22 19.20 -10.42 8.67
CA ASP A 22 18.01 -10.76 9.44
C ASP A 22 17.45 -12.13 9.02
N ALA A 23 16.71 -12.76 9.93
CA ALA A 23 16.09 -14.06 9.69
C ALA A 23 15.08 -14.05 8.53
N THR A 24 14.52 -12.91 8.20
CA THR A 24 13.54 -12.73 7.10
C THR A 24 14.18 -12.39 5.76
N THR A 25 15.44 -11.96 5.70
CA THR A 25 16.10 -11.59 4.45
C THR A 25 16.30 -12.82 3.57
N ALA A 26 15.75 -12.83 2.38
CA ALA A 26 15.83 -13.93 1.43
C ALA A 26 16.78 -13.65 0.25
N ALA A 27 16.95 -12.37 -0.12
CA ALA A 27 17.99 -11.94 -1.07
C ALA A 27 18.55 -10.59 -0.63
N THR A 28 19.85 -10.40 -0.84
CA THR A 28 20.57 -9.19 -0.44
C THR A 28 21.79 -8.96 -1.32
N TYR A 29 22.56 -7.91 -1.03
CA TYR A 29 23.88 -7.68 -1.63
C TYR A 29 24.99 -8.01 -0.64
N CYS A 30 26.05 -8.60 -1.13
CA CYS A 30 27.25 -8.79 -0.32
C CYS A 30 27.83 -7.44 0.11
N PHE A 31 28.10 -7.28 1.40
CA PHE A 31 28.64 -6.03 1.94
C PHE A 31 30.03 -5.69 1.37
N TYR A 32 30.82 -6.72 1.04
CA TYR A 32 32.21 -6.54 0.60
C TYR A 32 32.36 -6.33 -0.91
N CYS A 33 31.72 -7.16 -1.73
CA CYS A 33 31.87 -7.10 -3.19
C CYS A 33 30.64 -6.58 -3.91
N HIS A 34 29.58 -6.23 -3.19
CA HIS A 34 28.29 -5.74 -3.70
C HIS A 34 27.59 -6.68 -4.71
N ASN A 35 28.05 -7.94 -4.80
CA ASN A 35 27.40 -8.92 -5.64
C ASN A 35 26.01 -9.31 -5.05
N PRO A 36 24.95 -9.45 -5.87
CA PRO A 36 23.66 -9.92 -5.39
C PRO A 36 23.77 -11.39 -4.93
N VAL A 37 23.18 -11.69 -3.79
CA VAL A 37 23.18 -13.00 -3.16
C VAL A 37 21.77 -13.42 -2.82
N VAL A 38 21.35 -14.57 -3.33
CA VAL A 38 20.07 -15.19 -3.00
C VAL A 38 20.30 -16.29 -1.98
N LEU A 39 19.63 -16.17 -0.83
CA LEU A 39 19.69 -17.14 0.27
C LEU A 39 18.62 -18.22 0.02
N SER A 40 18.87 -19.09 -0.95
CA SER A 40 17.88 -20.05 -1.49
C SER A 40 17.26 -20.97 -0.42
N GLY A 41 18.01 -21.32 0.63
CA GLY A 41 17.50 -22.09 1.76
C GLY A 41 16.40 -21.40 2.56
N ARG A 42 16.26 -20.07 2.44
CA ARG A 42 15.24 -19.28 3.16
C ARG A 42 13.91 -19.15 2.42
N LEU A 43 13.89 -19.44 1.12
CA LEU A 43 12.70 -19.51 0.28
C LEU A 43 12.45 -20.93 -0.22
N SER A 44 12.43 -21.89 0.72
CA SER A 44 12.22 -23.30 0.41
C SER A 44 11.09 -23.87 1.27
N GLY A 45 10.49 -24.97 0.82
CA GLY A 45 9.38 -25.61 1.52
C GLY A 45 8.18 -24.65 1.64
N GLU A 46 7.66 -24.51 2.84
CA GLU A 46 6.50 -23.66 3.14
C GLU A 46 6.74 -22.15 2.95
N TYR A 47 8.00 -21.70 2.90
CA TYR A 47 8.38 -20.31 2.66
C TYR A 47 8.61 -20.01 1.18
N MET A 48 8.39 -20.96 0.30
CA MET A 48 8.50 -20.74 -1.15
C MET A 48 7.26 -19.97 -1.63
N PRO A 49 7.42 -18.81 -2.27
CA PRO A 49 6.30 -18.11 -2.86
C PRO A 49 5.63 -18.91 -3.98
N ASP A 50 4.32 -18.79 -4.12
CA ASP A 50 3.57 -19.36 -5.24
C ASP A 50 3.83 -18.54 -6.52
N PHE A 51 3.81 -17.21 -6.36
CA PHE A 51 3.92 -16.26 -7.46
C PHE A 51 4.84 -15.08 -7.12
N VAL A 52 5.18 -14.34 -8.16
CA VAL A 52 5.88 -13.05 -8.08
C VAL A 52 5.27 -12.06 -9.06
N LEU A 53 5.18 -10.80 -8.67
CA LEU A 53 4.93 -9.71 -9.60
C LEU A 53 6.27 -9.14 -10.06
N PRO A 54 6.63 -9.21 -11.35
CA PRO A 54 7.91 -8.70 -11.82
C PRO A 54 8.01 -7.18 -11.71
N PHE A 55 9.21 -6.65 -11.45
CA PHE A 55 9.48 -5.23 -11.65
C PHE A 55 9.26 -4.85 -13.13
N LYS A 56 8.43 -3.83 -13.38
CA LYS A 56 8.19 -3.24 -14.70
C LYS A 56 8.95 -1.93 -14.89
N ILE A 57 9.31 -1.29 -13.79
CA ILE A 57 9.99 0.00 -13.75
C ILE A 57 11.45 -0.25 -13.40
N SER A 58 12.37 0.18 -14.26
CA SER A 58 13.80 0.10 -13.99
C SER A 58 14.21 1.05 -12.87
N LYS A 59 15.42 0.87 -12.32
CA LYS A 59 15.94 1.75 -11.26
C LYS A 59 16.03 3.20 -11.73
N GLU A 60 16.47 3.43 -12.95
CA GLU A 60 16.61 4.76 -13.56
C GLU A 60 15.25 5.44 -13.70
N GLN A 61 14.25 4.71 -14.20
CA GLN A 61 12.87 5.20 -14.32
C GLN A 61 12.25 5.47 -12.95
N ALA A 62 12.54 4.64 -11.94
CA ALA A 62 12.06 4.84 -10.59
C ALA A 62 12.65 6.12 -9.97
N ILE A 63 13.94 6.36 -10.16
CA ILE A 63 14.63 7.58 -9.73
C ILE A 63 14.01 8.81 -10.41
N GLU A 64 13.79 8.77 -11.71
CA GLU A 64 13.20 9.89 -12.45
C GLU A 64 11.78 10.22 -11.96
N LYS A 65 10.93 9.20 -11.84
CA LYS A 65 9.56 9.35 -11.31
C LYS A 65 9.56 9.92 -9.90
N PHE A 66 10.42 9.41 -9.04
CA PHE A 66 10.57 9.89 -7.66
C PHE A 66 11.00 11.37 -7.62
N LEU A 67 12.00 11.76 -8.38
CA LEU A 67 12.46 13.15 -8.45
C LEU A 67 11.36 14.07 -9.01
N SER A 68 10.63 13.64 -10.03
CA SER A 68 9.50 14.39 -10.60
C SER A 68 8.39 14.56 -9.54
N PHE A 69 8.07 13.52 -8.78
CA PHE A 69 7.08 13.57 -7.71
C PHE A 69 7.54 14.51 -6.58
N ALA A 70 8.78 14.39 -6.13
CA ALA A 70 9.33 15.19 -5.04
C ALA A 70 9.41 16.69 -5.40
N ARG A 71 9.75 17.03 -6.65
CA ARG A 71 9.81 18.43 -7.12
C ARG A 71 8.45 19.15 -7.09
N LYS A 72 7.35 18.43 -7.13
CA LYS A 72 5.98 19.01 -7.01
C LYS A 72 5.66 19.40 -5.57
N LYS A 73 6.40 18.89 -4.58
CA LYS A 73 6.19 19.22 -3.16
C LYS A 73 6.96 20.48 -2.80
N ARG A 74 6.32 21.37 -2.02
CA ARG A 74 6.93 22.62 -1.56
C ARG A 74 7.76 22.38 -0.29
N PHE A 75 8.79 23.20 -0.11
CA PHE A 75 9.61 23.25 1.12
C PHE A 75 10.42 21.97 1.42
N ILE A 76 10.79 21.20 0.39
CA ILE A 76 11.73 20.09 0.54
C ILE A 76 13.16 20.64 0.57
N PRO A 77 14.07 20.11 1.43
CA PRO A 77 15.48 20.46 1.46
C PRO A 77 16.16 20.20 0.12
N LYS A 78 17.13 21.05 -0.28
CA LYS A 78 17.83 20.91 -1.58
C LYS A 78 18.68 19.65 -1.64
N ASP A 79 19.32 19.28 -0.54
CA ASP A 79 20.16 18.08 -0.42
C ASP A 79 19.37 16.77 -0.57
N PHE A 80 18.06 16.81 -0.39
CA PHE A 80 17.17 15.68 -0.69
C PHE A 80 17.28 15.23 -2.17
N PHE A 81 17.54 16.16 -3.07
CA PHE A 81 17.65 15.90 -4.51
C PHE A 81 19.07 15.54 -4.95
N GLU A 82 20.02 15.43 -4.03
CA GLU A 82 21.41 15.08 -4.37
C GLU A 82 21.49 13.67 -4.96
N LYS A 83 22.27 13.54 -6.04
CA LYS A 83 22.44 12.29 -6.79
C LYS A 83 22.81 11.11 -5.89
N ASN A 84 23.71 11.33 -4.91
CA ASN A 84 24.17 10.30 -3.99
C ASN A 84 23.06 9.75 -3.07
N GLN A 85 22.04 10.55 -2.74
CA GLN A 85 20.92 10.10 -1.93
C GLN A 85 19.93 9.24 -2.75
N VAL A 86 19.62 9.71 -3.95
CA VAL A 86 18.63 9.05 -4.81
C VAL A 86 19.18 7.74 -5.39
N GLN A 87 20.49 7.64 -5.60
CA GLN A 87 21.16 6.41 -6.02
C GLN A 87 21.06 5.26 -5.01
N LYS A 88 20.75 5.56 -3.74
CA LYS A 88 20.48 4.55 -2.70
C LYS A 88 19.14 3.85 -2.85
N MET A 89 18.33 4.24 -3.85
CA MET A 89 17.08 3.56 -4.14
C MET A 89 17.33 2.07 -4.43
N THR A 90 16.63 1.22 -3.71
CA THR A 90 16.79 -0.23 -3.75
C THR A 90 15.47 -0.89 -4.09
N GLY A 91 15.50 -1.84 -5.02
CA GLY A 91 14.35 -2.69 -5.33
C GLY A 91 14.29 -3.84 -4.33
N VAL A 92 13.14 -4.00 -3.70
CA VAL A 92 12.88 -5.03 -2.69
C VAL A 92 11.62 -5.77 -3.04
N TYR A 93 11.66 -7.09 -2.99
CA TYR A 93 10.48 -7.94 -3.04
C TYR A 93 9.95 -8.15 -1.62
N PHE A 94 8.72 -7.69 -1.37
CA PHE A 94 8.01 -7.88 -0.11
C PHE A 94 7.02 -9.04 -0.19
N PRO A 95 6.94 -9.85 0.87
CA PRO A 95 5.99 -10.94 0.97
C PRO A 95 4.57 -10.42 1.21
N TYR A 96 3.61 -10.97 0.46
CA TYR A 96 2.18 -10.67 0.63
C TYR A 96 1.36 -11.95 0.64
N TRP A 97 0.34 -11.94 1.47
CA TRP A 97 -0.78 -12.86 1.33
C TRP A 97 -1.86 -12.24 0.46
N ILE A 98 -2.32 -12.99 -0.53
CA ILE A 98 -3.49 -12.66 -1.33
C ILE A 98 -4.60 -13.62 -0.98
N TYR A 99 -5.75 -13.06 -0.62
CA TYR A 99 -6.97 -13.79 -0.30
C TYR A 99 -8.08 -13.43 -1.26
N GLY A 100 -8.74 -14.41 -1.83
CA GLY A 100 -9.84 -14.22 -2.75
C GLY A 100 -10.69 -15.47 -2.88
N GLY A 101 -11.61 -15.47 -3.85
CA GLY A 101 -12.47 -16.60 -4.13
C GLY A 101 -13.87 -16.22 -4.58
N ASP A 102 -14.73 -17.22 -4.59
CA ASP A 102 -16.15 -17.10 -4.93
C ASP A 102 -17.00 -17.33 -3.67
N PHE A 103 -17.92 -16.42 -3.38
CA PHE A 103 -18.71 -16.40 -2.14
C PHE A 103 -20.18 -16.25 -2.45
N GLU A 104 -21.02 -17.03 -1.78
CA GLU A 104 -22.47 -16.82 -1.78
C GLU A 104 -22.86 -15.82 -0.70
N THR A 105 -23.74 -14.90 -1.04
CA THR A 105 -24.26 -13.89 -0.13
C THR A 105 -25.77 -14.05 0.03
N ASP A 106 -26.26 -13.98 1.27
CA ASP A 106 -27.67 -13.80 1.61
C ASP A 106 -27.77 -12.55 2.49
N TYR A 107 -28.31 -11.48 1.93
CA TYR A 107 -28.41 -10.17 2.57
C TYR A 107 -29.89 -9.85 2.85
N MET A 108 -30.17 -9.47 4.09
CA MET A 108 -31.49 -9.04 4.53
C MET A 108 -31.41 -7.68 5.22
N ALA A 109 -32.37 -6.82 4.98
CA ALA A 109 -32.48 -5.51 5.61
C ALA A 109 -33.94 -5.03 5.64
N ARG A 110 -34.21 -4.00 6.46
CA ARG A 110 -35.43 -3.19 6.34
C ARG A 110 -35.15 -1.96 5.51
N GLY A 111 -35.78 -1.88 4.35
CA GLY A 111 -35.70 -0.75 3.43
C GLY A 111 -36.82 0.25 3.66
N ARG A 112 -36.50 1.54 3.71
CA ARG A 112 -37.46 2.62 3.83
C ARG A 112 -37.54 3.42 2.54
N LYS A 113 -38.75 3.57 1.98
CA LYS A 113 -39.05 4.52 0.90
C LYS A 113 -39.90 5.67 1.44
N VAL A 114 -39.58 6.88 1.03
CA VAL A 114 -40.32 8.07 1.41
C VAL A 114 -40.82 8.75 0.14
N ARG A 115 -42.08 8.99 0.07
CA ARG A 115 -42.73 9.75 -0.98
C ARG A 115 -43.31 11.01 -0.38
N VAL A 116 -42.97 12.15 -0.96
CA VAL A 116 -43.51 13.46 -0.56
C VAL A 116 -44.24 14.05 -1.76
N TRP A 117 -45.45 14.56 -1.53
CA TRP A 117 -46.19 15.31 -2.54
C TRP A 117 -47.01 16.41 -1.87
N GLN A 118 -47.37 17.42 -2.63
CA GLN A 118 -48.14 18.56 -2.15
C GLN A 118 -49.48 18.62 -2.88
N THR A 119 -50.54 18.91 -2.14
CA THR A 119 -51.86 19.16 -2.70
C THR A 119 -52.42 20.44 -2.10
N GLY A 120 -52.50 21.51 -2.88
CA GLY A 120 -52.78 22.86 -2.37
C GLY A 120 -51.64 23.32 -1.42
N ASP A 121 -52.04 23.77 -0.24
CA ASP A 121 -51.10 24.25 0.80
C ASP A 121 -50.65 23.12 1.78
N VAL A 122 -51.06 21.88 1.51
CA VAL A 122 -50.73 20.71 2.40
C VAL A 122 -49.70 19.82 1.76
N GLU A 123 -48.60 19.61 2.49
CA GLU A 123 -47.57 18.62 2.15
C GLU A 123 -47.90 17.26 2.80
N TYR A 124 -47.88 16.22 1.98
CA TYR A 124 -48.08 14.84 2.41
C TYR A 124 -46.74 14.10 2.35
N LYS A 125 -46.47 13.31 3.40
CA LYS A 125 -45.29 12.44 3.48
C LYS A 125 -45.74 11.03 3.80
N GLU A 126 -45.54 10.13 2.84
CA GLU A 126 -45.74 8.70 3.00
C GLU A 126 -44.42 8.01 3.26
N THR A 127 -44.39 7.17 4.27
CA THR A 127 -43.21 6.33 4.58
C THR A 127 -43.61 4.88 4.51
N SER A 128 -43.02 4.15 3.57
CA SER A 128 -43.25 2.72 3.39
C SER A 128 -41.99 1.93 3.83
N ILE A 129 -42.23 0.84 4.55
CA ILE A 129 -41.17 -0.05 5.05
C ILE A 129 -41.29 -1.38 4.32
N TYR A 130 -40.18 -1.92 3.86
CA TYR A 130 -40.08 -3.15 3.10
C TYR A 130 -39.05 -4.10 3.73
N ASP A 131 -39.37 -5.38 3.73
CA ASP A 131 -38.38 -6.42 3.97
C ASP A 131 -37.59 -6.65 2.67
N VAL A 132 -36.30 -6.32 2.69
CA VAL A 132 -35.41 -6.41 1.54
C VAL A 132 -34.59 -7.67 1.67
N ARG A 133 -34.57 -8.50 0.63
CA ARG A 133 -33.67 -9.65 0.53
C ARG A 133 -32.91 -9.60 -0.79
N ARG A 134 -31.61 -9.82 -0.73
CA ARG A 134 -30.73 -9.94 -1.89
C ARG A 134 -29.86 -11.18 -1.73
N GLU A 135 -29.85 -12.00 -2.74
CA GLU A 135 -29.02 -13.19 -2.84
C GLU A 135 -28.16 -13.08 -4.08
N GLY A 136 -26.93 -13.54 -4.01
CA GLY A 136 -26.04 -13.51 -5.15
C GLY A 136 -24.65 -14.07 -4.87
N GLU A 137 -23.83 -14.06 -5.90
CA GLU A 137 -22.43 -14.44 -5.82
C GLU A 137 -21.54 -13.20 -5.85
N VAL A 138 -20.58 -13.16 -4.95
CA VAL A 138 -19.51 -12.15 -4.94
C VAL A 138 -18.20 -12.85 -5.25
N ARG A 139 -17.54 -12.42 -6.31
CA ARG A 139 -16.17 -12.83 -6.65
C ARG A 139 -15.21 -11.75 -6.20
N VAL A 140 -14.15 -12.18 -5.50
CA VAL A 140 -13.05 -11.32 -5.09
C VAL A 140 -11.75 -11.88 -5.65
N ASP A 141 -11.11 -11.11 -6.53
CA ASP A 141 -9.90 -11.57 -7.24
C ASP A 141 -8.62 -11.49 -6.39
N GLY A 142 -8.66 -10.76 -5.28
CA GLY A 142 -7.58 -10.79 -4.31
C GLY A 142 -7.49 -9.56 -3.42
N LEU A 143 -7.74 -9.75 -2.14
CA LEU A 143 -7.37 -8.81 -1.08
C LEU A 143 -5.94 -9.10 -0.67
N SER A 144 -5.07 -8.11 -0.67
CA SER A 144 -3.65 -8.32 -0.39
C SER A 144 -3.23 -7.67 0.93
N ARG A 145 -2.39 -8.38 1.69
CA ARG A 145 -1.79 -7.88 2.93
C ARG A 145 -0.32 -8.22 3.01
N ASN A 146 0.47 -7.27 3.47
CA ASN A 146 1.88 -7.50 3.73
C ASN A 146 2.07 -8.57 4.81
N ALA A 147 3.00 -9.49 4.57
CA ALA A 147 3.27 -10.65 5.43
C ALA A 147 4.61 -10.52 6.18
N LEU A 148 5.05 -9.28 6.48
CA LEU A 148 6.31 -8.99 7.14
C LEU A 148 6.13 -8.00 8.29
N ASN A 149 6.41 -8.42 9.53
CA ASN A 149 6.23 -7.59 10.74
C ASN A 149 7.15 -6.36 10.78
N LYS A 150 8.38 -6.49 10.30
CA LYS A 150 9.36 -5.38 10.35
C LYS A 150 9.10 -4.28 9.32
N ALA A 151 8.28 -4.54 8.33
CA ALA A 151 7.93 -3.57 7.31
C ALA A 151 6.91 -2.55 7.85
N ASP A 152 7.11 -1.27 7.54
CA ASP A 152 6.08 -0.27 7.77
C ASP A 152 4.91 -0.55 6.82
N ARG A 153 3.85 -1.11 7.40
CA ARG A 153 2.69 -1.59 6.67
C ARG A 153 1.99 -0.46 5.93
N ASP A 154 1.80 0.68 6.59
CA ASP A 154 1.12 1.82 6.00
C ASP A 154 1.89 2.36 4.79
N LEU A 155 3.23 2.40 4.90
CA LEU A 155 4.07 2.84 3.80
C LEU A 155 3.99 1.90 2.59
N ILE A 156 4.06 0.58 2.82
CA ILE A 156 4.15 -0.41 1.75
C ILE A 156 2.78 -0.73 1.14
N GLU A 157 1.72 -0.74 1.94
CA GLU A 157 0.37 -0.99 1.43
C GLU A 157 -0.22 0.23 0.70
N CYS A 158 0.17 1.46 1.06
CA CYS A 158 -0.29 2.68 0.37
C CYS A 158 0.23 2.84 -1.08
N VAL A 159 1.15 2.01 -1.56
CA VAL A 159 1.57 2.01 -2.97
C VAL A 159 0.74 1.08 -3.86
N GLN A 160 -0.27 0.41 -3.31
CA GLN A 160 -1.25 -0.34 -4.08
C GLN A 160 -2.12 0.62 -4.95
N PRO A 161 -2.87 0.15 -5.95
CA PRO A 161 -3.06 -1.25 -6.32
C PRO A 161 -1.95 -1.81 -7.22
N TYR A 162 -1.81 -3.13 -7.20
CA TYR A 162 -1.02 -3.89 -8.16
C TYR A 162 -1.94 -4.60 -9.17
N ARG A 163 -1.43 -4.85 -10.36
CA ARG A 163 -2.12 -5.63 -11.39
C ARG A 163 -1.84 -7.10 -11.15
N LEU A 164 -2.75 -7.76 -10.43
CA LEU A 164 -2.57 -9.15 -10.02
C LEU A 164 -2.62 -10.14 -11.20
N GLU A 165 -3.27 -9.75 -12.31
CA GLU A 165 -3.30 -10.52 -13.56
C GLU A 165 -1.92 -10.70 -14.21
N GLU A 166 -0.94 -9.90 -13.81
CA GLU A 166 0.44 -9.98 -14.31
C GLU A 166 1.35 -10.86 -13.45
N MET A 167 0.81 -11.55 -12.44
CA MET A 167 1.57 -12.49 -11.62
C MET A 167 2.17 -13.61 -12.48
N GLN A 168 3.42 -13.97 -12.15
CA GLN A 168 4.13 -15.07 -12.78
C GLN A 168 4.43 -16.15 -11.73
N PRO A 169 4.47 -17.43 -12.11
CA PRO A 169 4.99 -18.48 -11.22
C PRO A 169 6.36 -18.08 -10.67
N PHE A 170 6.56 -18.26 -9.37
CA PHE A 170 7.81 -17.86 -8.75
C PHE A 170 9.00 -18.66 -9.26
N SER A 171 10.10 -17.99 -9.52
CA SER A 171 11.42 -18.59 -9.69
C SER A 171 12.50 -17.70 -9.06
N MET A 172 13.59 -18.32 -8.61
CA MET A 172 14.71 -17.60 -7.99
C MET A 172 15.36 -16.57 -8.91
N GLY A 173 15.21 -16.75 -10.24
CA GLY A 173 15.73 -15.81 -11.24
C GLY A 173 15.18 -14.39 -11.10
N TYR A 174 13.96 -14.23 -10.62
CA TYR A 174 13.36 -12.89 -10.38
C TYR A 174 14.05 -12.11 -9.28
N LEU A 175 14.74 -12.76 -8.36
CA LEU A 175 15.43 -12.11 -7.26
C LEU A 175 16.83 -11.59 -7.65
N SER A 176 17.31 -11.92 -8.83
CA SER A 176 18.64 -11.48 -9.29
C SER A 176 18.70 -9.97 -9.44
N GLY A 177 19.57 -9.32 -8.68
CA GLY A 177 19.71 -7.85 -8.67
C GLY A 177 18.71 -7.10 -7.81
N PHE A 178 17.93 -7.80 -6.98
CA PHE A 178 16.98 -7.22 -6.03
C PHE A 178 17.22 -7.77 -4.63
N GLN A 179 16.76 -7.04 -3.63
CA GLN A 179 16.58 -7.58 -2.29
C GLN A 179 15.24 -8.33 -2.21
N ALA A 180 15.13 -9.27 -1.30
CA ALA A 180 13.88 -9.95 -1.04
C ALA A 180 13.76 -10.32 0.44
N GLU A 181 12.53 -10.26 0.93
CA GLU A 181 12.16 -10.69 2.27
C GLU A 181 11.24 -11.90 2.20
N LYS A 182 11.37 -12.84 3.12
CA LYS A 182 10.42 -13.91 3.32
C LYS A 182 9.36 -13.51 4.34
N ARG A 183 8.20 -14.13 4.30
CA ARG A 183 7.14 -13.91 5.28
C ARG A 183 7.54 -14.33 6.69
N ASP A 184 7.07 -13.60 7.68
CA ASP A 184 7.09 -13.94 9.11
C ASP A 184 5.71 -13.77 9.78
N ILE A 185 4.69 -13.47 8.97
CA ILE A 185 3.28 -13.46 9.35
C ILE A 185 2.59 -14.59 8.60
N GLU A 186 1.96 -15.48 9.39
CA GLU A 186 1.25 -16.62 8.82
C GLU A 186 -0.16 -16.25 8.35
N GLN A 187 -0.69 -17.01 7.40
CA GLN A 187 -2.04 -16.86 6.89
C GLN A 187 -3.10 -16.75 7.99
N ALA A 188 -3.01 -17.61 9.01
CA ALA A 188 -3.97 -17.63 10.12
C ALA A 188 -4.03 -16.32 10.92
N GLN A 189 -2.94 -15.56 10.95
CA GLN A 189 -2.86 -14.28 11.67
C GLN A 189 -3.57 -13.16 10.91
N ILE A 190 -3.56 -13.20 9.58
CA ILE A 190 -4.15 -12.18 8.69
C ILE A 190 -5.60 -12.51 8.32
N ALA A 191 -5.97 -13.79 8.30
CA ALA A 191 -7.27 -14.25 7.83
C ALA A 191 -8.48 -13.53 8.47
N PRO A 192 -8.52 -13.26 9.80
CA PRO A 192 -9.65 -12.56 10.41
C PRO A 192 -9.85 -11.15 9.87
N GLU A 193 -8.76 -10.43 9.60
CA GLU A 193 -8.79 -9.07 9.05
C GLU A 193 -9.32 -9.06 7.61
N LEU A 194 -8.76 -9.92 6.75
CA LEU A 194 -9.17 -10.00 5.35
C LEU A 194 -10.61 -10.50 5.18
N LYS A 195 -11.04 -11.44 6.01
CA LYS A 195 -12.45 -11.89 6.01
C LYS A 195 -13.42 -10.78 6.42
N LYS A 196 -13.05 -9.96 7.40
CA LYS A 196 -13.85 -8.79 7.80
C LYS A 196 -13.90 -7.72 6.70
N GLU A 197 -12.79 -7.49 6.01
CA GLU A 197 -12.76 -6.57 4.86
C GLU A 197 -13.62 -7.08 3.72
N LEU A 198 -13.51 -8.36 3.39
CA LEU A 198 -14.37 -9.02 2.40
C LEU A 198 -15.86 -8.87 2.75
N GLU A 199 -16.23 -9.11 4.01
CA GLU A 199 -17.60 -8.94 4.47
C GLU A 199 -18.08 -7.50 4.28
N THR A 200 -17.23 -6.52 4.58
CA THR A 200 -17.54 -5.09 4.40
C THR A 200 -17.76 -4.74 2.94
N MET A 201 -16.91 -5.25 2.03
CA MET A 201 -17.04 -5.06 0.59
C MET A 201 -18.30 -5.71 0.03
N ALA A 202 -18.56 -6.97 0.41
CA ALA A 202 -19.76 -7.70 0.00
C ALA A 202 -21.04 -7.00 0.46
N ARG A 203 -21.06 -6.51 1.71
CA ARG A 203 -22.16 -5.72 2.26
C ARG A 203 -22.38 -4.42 1.47
N GLY A 204 -21.30 -3.72 1.11
CA GLY A 204 -21.36 -2.54 0.25
C GLY A 204 -21.96 -2.83 -1.12
N ALA A 205 -21.59 -3.94 -1.74
CA ALA A 205 -22.16 -4.39 -3.02
C ALA A 205 -23.65 -4.65 -2.90
N MET A 206 -24.09 -5.39 -1.86
CA MET A 206 -25.53 -5.67 -1.64
C MET A 206 -26.35 -4.40 -1.36
N ARG A 207 -25.78 -3.43 -0.65
CA ARG A 207 -26.41 -2.11 -0.46
C ARG A 207 -26.59 -1.37 -1.77
N ASN A 208 -25.61 -1.42 -2.65
CA ASN A 208 -25.70 -0.78 -3.97
C ASN A 208 -26.78 -1.40 -4.85
N GLU A 209 -27.04 -2.71 -4.72
CA GLU A 209 -28.14 -3.39 -5.38
C GLU A 209 -29.52 -3.05 -4.78
N ALA A 210 -29.54 -2.44 -3.59
CA ALA A 210 -30.75 -2.00 -2.90
C ALA A 210 -30.85 -0.45 -2.83
N ASN A 211 -30.30 0.26 -3.80
CA ASN A 211 -30.19 1.73 -3.83
C ASN A 211 -31.54 2.47 -4.01
N GLU A 212 -32.60 1.74 -4.35
CA GLU A 212 -33.95 2.30 -4.45
C GLU A 212 -34.57 2.68 -3.09
N TYR A 213 -33.96 2.26 -1.98
CA TYR A 213 -34.42 2.61 -0.63
C TYR A 213 -33.64 3.81 -0.08
N LEU A 214 -34.36 4.72 0.58
CA LEU A 214 -33.75 5.90 1.21
C LEU A 214 -32.80 5.52 2.37
N SER A 215 -33.16 4.50 3.13
CA SER A 215 -32.32 3.92 4.18
C SER A 215 -32.52 2.42 4.27
N LEU A 216 -31.46 1.73 4.68
CA LEU A 216 -31.45 0.31 5.00
C LEU A 216 -31.10 0.16 6.48
N GLU A 217 -31.93 -0.53 7.22
CA GLU A 217 -31.82 -0.73 8.66
C GLU A 217 -31.86 -2.22 9.01
N GLN A 218 -31.39 -2.60 10.20
CA GLN A 218 -31.37 -3.97 10.70
C GLN A 218 -30.72 -4.97 9.74
N GLU A 219 -29.62 -4.55 9.12
CA GLU A 219 -28.94 -5.35 8.12
C GLU A 219 -28.35 -6.63 8.72
N LYS A 220 -28.61 -7.73 8.06
CA LYS A 220 -27.99 -9.05 8.31
C LYS A 220 -27.41 -9.55 7.01
N MET A 221 -26.22 -10.11 7.07
CA MET A 221 -25.60 -10.73 5.91
C MET A 221 -24.93 -12.04 6.33
N LYS A 222 -25.17 -13.06 5.55
CA LYS A 222 -24.44 -14.31 5.59
C LYS A 222 -23.56 -14.39 4.37
N LEU A 223 -22.28 -14.61 4.56
CA LEU A 223 -21.29 -14.83 3.52
C LEU A 223 -20.78 -16.27 3.65
N SER A 224 -20.93 -17.07 2.61
CA SER A 224 -20.53 -18.48 2.62
C SER A 224 -19.54 -18.72 1.48
N PRO A 225 -18.33 -19.23 1.75
CA PRO A 225 -17.37 -19.51 0.70
C PRO A 225 -17.83 -20.72 -0.14
N LYS A 226 -17.85 -20.59 -1.46
CA LYS A 226 -17.86 -21.69 -2.42
C LYS A 226 -16.46 -22.18 -2.68
N ARG A 227 -15.53 -21.24 -2.84
CA ARG A 227 -14.11 -21.46 -3.04
C ARG A 227 -13.33 -20.35 -2.37
N GLU A 228 -12.40 -20.70 -1.50
CA GLU A 228 -11.39 -19.80 -0.94
C GLU A 228 -10.04 -20.08 -1.61
N ASP A 229 -9.30 -19.02 -1.92
CA ASP A 229 -7.99 -19.09 -2.53
C ASP A 229 -7.01 -18.21 -1.76
N TRP A 230 -5.89 -18.80 -1.36
CA TRP A 230 -4.80 -18.12 -0.69
C TRP A 230 -3.52 -18.31 -1.50
N ARG A 231 -2.83 -17.21 -1.75
CA ARG A 231 -1.58 -17.21 -2.51
C ARG A 231 -0.51 -16.41 -1.79
N TYR A 232 0.66 -17.00 -1.66
CA TYR A 232 1.84 -16.32 -1.17
C TYR A 232 2.59 -15.70 -2.36
N VAL A 233 2.70 -14.36 -2.39
CA VAL A 233 3.20 -13.63 -3.55
C VAL A 233 4.25 -12.61 -3.14
N LEU A 234 5.30 -12.45 -3.95
CA LEU A 234 6.29 -11.39 -3.78
C LEU A 234 5.90 -10.18 -4.63
N PHE A 235 5.80 -9.01 -3.97
CA PHE A 235 5.45 -7.73 -4.59
C PHE A 235 6.68 -6.84 -4.76
N PRO A 236 6.87 -6.21 -5.95
CA PRO A 236 8.02 -5.36 -6.25
C PRO A 236 7.83 -3.96 -5.69
N VAL A 237 8.72 -3.52 -4.82
CA VAL A 237 8.71 -2.17 -4.24
C VAL A 237 10.07 -1.54 -4.36
N TRP A 238 10.16 -0.35 -4.96
CA TRP A 238 11.32 0.50 -4.86
C TRP A 238 11.29 1.24 -3.54
N THR A 239 12.33 1.13 -2.74
CA THR A 239 12.46 1.78 -1.43
C THR A 239 13.58 2.80 -1.45
N LEU A 240 13.39 3.90 -0.74
CA LEU A 240 14.42 4.92 -0.49
C LEU A 240 14.32 5.40 0.94
N THR A 241 15.47 5.51 1.60
CA THR A 241 15.59 6.05 2.95
C THR A 241 16.39 7.34 2.93
N TYR A 242 15.88 8.38 3.57
CA TYR A 242 16.54 9.67 3.69
C TYR A 242 16.72 10.07 5.16
N PRO A 243 17.96 10.24 5.65
CA PRO A 243 18.21 10.80 6.98
C PRO A 243 18.02 12.32 6.95
N GLY A 244 16.96 12.80 7.59
CA GLY A 244 16.67 14.23 7.67
C GLY A 244 17.59 14.98 8.63
N LYS A 245 17.78 16.28 8.39
CA LYS A 245 18.55 17.17 9.28
C LYS A 245 17.91 17.39 10.65
N ASP A 246 16.65 17.02 10.79
CA ASP A 246 15.90 17.05 12.03
C ASP A 246 16.10 15.79 12.90
N GLY A 247 17.01 14.89 12.48
CA GLY A 247 17.29 13.62 13.15
C GLY A 247 16.27 12.51 12.88
N LYS A 248 15.25 12.76 12.04
CA LYS A 248 14.29 11.76 11.62
C LYS A 248 14.76 11.04 10.37
N VAL A 249 14.36 9.79 10.23
CA VAL A 249 14.56 9.01 9.01
C VAL A 249 13.23 8.99 8.26
N TYR A 250 13.29 9.40 7.00
CA TYR A 250 12.13 9.42 6.09
C TYR A 250 12.21 8.24 5.16
N TYR A 251 11.10 7.54 5.03
CA TYR A 251 10.99 6.34 4.20
C TYR A 251 10.04 6.60 3.03
N TYR A 252 10.43 6.08 1.88
CA TYR A 252 9.66 6.18 0.65
C TYR A 252 9.53 4.81 0.03
N ALA A 253 8.34 4.55 -0.47
CA ALA A 253 8.03 3.37 -1.26
C ALA A 253 7.45 3.78 -2.61
N MET A 254 7.79 3.02 -3.65
CA MET A 254 7.18 3.15 -4.96
C MET A 254 6.82 1.76 -5.47
N ASN A 255 5.61 1.62 -5.97
CA ASN A 255 5.18 0.42 -6.65
C ASN A 255 6.08 0.12 -7.86
N GLY A 256 6.76 -1.02 -7.85
CA GLY A 256 7.71 -1.41 -8.91
C GLY A 256 7.04 -1.75 -10.24
N GLN A 257 5.71 -1.89 -10.27
CA GLN A 257 4.93 -2.18 -11.46
C GLN A 257 4.26 -0.90 -12.02
N THR A 258 3.56 -0.14 -11.17
CA THR A 258 2.74 1.02 -11.60
C THR A 258 3.45 2.35 -11.46
N GLY A 259 4.40 2.47 -10.53
CA GLY A 259 5.10 3.71 -10.20
C GLY A 259 4.34 4.61 -9.23
N THR A 260 3.31 4.11 -8.57
CA THR A 260 2.63 4.84 -7.48
C THR A 260 3.60 5.04 -6.34
N ILE A 261 3.71 6.28 -5.84
CA ILE A 261 4.69 6.68 -4.81
C ILE A 261 3.97 7.06 -3.54
N ASN A 262 4.47 6.56 -2.41
CA ASN A 262 4.07 6.99 -1.07
C ASN A 262 5.31 7.23 -0.20
N GLY A 263 5.15 8.09 0.81
CA GLY A 263 6.18 8.39 1.80
C GLY A 263 6.08 9.81 2.35
N ASP A 264 6.71 10.02 3.49
CA ASP A 264 6.77 11.29 4.16
C ASP A 264 7.94 12.13 3.68
N PHE A 265 7.70 13.42 3.41
CA PHE A 265 8.76 14.32 2.96
C PHE A 265 9.29 15.18 4.11
N PRO A 266 10.63 15.39 4.16
CA PRO A 266 11.21 16.34 5.10
C PRO A 266 10.72 17.75 4.78
N PHE A 267 10.21 18.43 5.81
CA PHE A 267 9.67 19.80 5.68
C PHE A 267 10.67 20.83 6.22
N GLU A 268 11.14 21.72 5.39
CA GLU A 268 12.08 22.79 5.77
C GLU A 268 11.35 24.00 6.32
N ARG A 269 11.14 24.00 7.67
CA ARG A 269 10.41 25.05 8.39
C ARG A 269 10.96 26.46 8.12
N LYS A 270 12.29 26.62 7.98
CA LYS A 270 12.93 27.93 7.70
C LYS A 270 12.49 28.50 6.36
N LYS A 271 12.44 27.69 5.31
CA LYS A 271 11.95 28.13 4.00
C LYS A 271 10.46 28.47 4.04
N ALA A 272 9.65 27.66 4.73
CA ALA A 272 8.22 27.92 4.87
C ALA A 272 7.98 29.24 5.60
N LEU A 273 8.67 29.50 6.71
CA LEU A 273 8.57 30.75 7.47
C LEU A 273 8.99 31.95 6.62
N LEU A 274 10.15 31.86 5.93
CA LEU A 274 10.61 32.94 5.05
C LEU A 274 9.60 33.26 3.94
N THR A 275 9.05 32.23 3.32
CA THR A 275 8.02 32.40 2.25
C THR A 275 6.76 33.05 2.80
N SER A 276 6.33 32.64 4.03
CA SER A 276 5.15 33.23 4.68
C SER A 276 5.36 34.70 5.02
N VAL A 277 6.53 35.08 5.55
CA VAL A 277 6.90 36.46 5.85
C VAL A 277 6.93 37.32 4.58
N VAL A 278 7.57 36.83 3.52
CA VAL A 278 7.63 37.55 2.22
C VAL A 278 6.23 37.72 1.65
N SER A 279 5.39 36.69 1.69
CA SER A 279 3.99 36.78 1.21
C SER A 279 3.17 37.77 2.04
N ALA A 280 3.32 37.78 3.38
CA ALA A 280 2.64 38.73 4.24
C ALA A 280 3.05 40.18 3.98
N LEU A 281 4.36 40.42 3.77
CA LEU A 281 4.87 41.75 3.41
C LEU A 281 4.33 42.20 2.04
N PHE A 282 4.24 41.28 1.06
CA PHE A 282 3.70 41.59 -0.25
C PHE A 282 2.21 42.02 -0.16
N VAL A 283 1.41 41.27 0.61
CA VAL A 283 0.00 41.58 0.86
C VAL A 283 -0.14 42.93 1.58
N LEU A 284 0.71 43.18 2.59
CA LEU A 284 0.70 44.47 3.33
C LEU A 284 1.00 45.65 2.39
N ILE A 285 2.05 45.54 1.56
CA ILE A 285 2.40 46.57 0.58
C ILE A 285 1.22 46.80 -0.40
N PHE A 286 0.62 45.71 -0.90
CA PHE A 286 -0.52 45.83 -1.80
C PHE A 286 -1.71 46.52 -1.16
N MET A 287 -2.02 46.23 0.12
CA MET A 287 -3.09 46.93 0.87
C MET A 287 -2.78 48.40 1.09
N LEU A 288 -1.53 48.74 1.42
CA LEU A 288 -1.12 50.13 1.65
C LEU A 288 -1.19 50.94 0.35
N VAL A 289 -0.74 50.37 -0.78
CA VAL A 289 -0.81 51.04 -2.09
C VAL A 289 -2.27 51.16 -2.55
N GLY A 290 -3.06 50.08 -2.44
CA GLY A 290 -4.48 50.08 -2.80
C GLY A 290 -5.31 51.08 -1.96
N GLY A 291 -5.03 51.17 -0.64
CA GLY A 291 -5.67 52.14 0.25
C GLY A 291 -5.23 53.59 0.03
N TYR A 292 -4.08 53.81 -0.61
CA TYR A 292 -3.62 55.16 -0.97
C TYR A 292 -4.30 55.70 -2.24
N PHE A 293 -4.78 54.81 -3.14
CA PHE A 293 -5.47 55.15 -4.37
C PHE A 293 -7.00 55.06 -4.30
N SER A 294 -7.54 54.68 -3.17
CA SER A 294 -8.98 54.70 -2.84
C SER A 294 -9.35 55.90 -2.02
#